data_b63ef837f78dca9083dbcbfc17548557
#
_entry.id   b63ef837f78dca9083dbcbfc17548557
#
_cell.length_a   1.000
_cell.length_b   1.000
_cell.length_c   1.000
_cell.angle_alpha   90.00
_cell.angle_beta   90.00
_cell.angle_gamma   90.00
#
_symmetry.space_group_name_H-M   'P 1'
#
loop_
_entity.id
_entity.type
_entity.pdbx_description
1 polymer ?
#
loop_
_entity_poly.entity_id
_entity_poly.type
_entity_poly.pdbx_seq_one_letter_code
_entity_poly.pdbx_strand_id
1 'polypeptide(L)'
;MSKQDRKLFWDTLNGLHENPQECWDKLRAVYKPPEMLCRFRSVNKNTLQQLQENKLFFSSADRYDDPFDTYFYIDYAKVRSGINSLKALVHTESPQQIASILEKNGFQHLDNDFLMSMIESLKQTSPNLPEMEKDLSEVRKKVQQQLFSICFCDDPLNESLWLKYADNHSGFVMVYDMLDPDVFQCGREAHCGNCFMNQIKPNVYPVYYSDVKYDATRYAIGVQAFNVLPPLIREKLSGFINLDWEIEKISLIKKKCHEYDQEWRMLCPIVGLNRPCIKMKPSSIALGLRMPEYERRLVISAAKVAGITSINEIIIGDNDNLTMRPIAE
;
A
#
# COMPACT_ATOMS: atom_id res chain seq x y z
N MET A 1 8.87 -15.17 6.88
CA MET A 1 9.79 -15.01 5.69
C MET A 1 11.17 -14.56 6.17
N SER A 2 12.28 -15.13 5.65
CA SER A 2 13.63 -14.74 6.07
C SER A 2 14.01 -13.32 5.57
N LYS A 3 14.99 -12.69 6.27
CA LYS A 3 15.55 -11.38 5.82
C LYS A 3 16.12 -11.47 4.40
N GLN A 4 16.73 -12.59 4.07
CA GLN A 4 17.34 -12.83 2.76
C GLN A 4 16.29 -12.94 1.65
N ASP A 5 15.16 -13.62 1.92
CA ASP A 5 14.04 -13.71 0.98
C ASP A 5 13.36 -12.35 0.78
N ARG A 6 13.19 -11.55 1.85
CA ARG A 6 12.65 -10.18 1.75
C ARG A 6 13.56 -9.29 0.89
N LYS A 7 14.88 -9.42 1.07
CA LYS A 7 15.84 -8.68 0.25
C LYS A 7 15.77 -9.12 -1.21
N LEU A 8 15.73 -10.42 -1.48
CA LEU A 8 15.63 -10.95 -2.86
C LEU A 8 14.35 -10.48 -3.55
N PHE A 9 13.22 -10.50 -2.85
CA PHE A 9 11.96 -9.96 -3.35
C PHE A 9 12.09 -8.47 -3.68
N TRP A 10 12.66 -7.68 -2.76
CA TRP A 10 12.86 -6.25 -2.95
C TRP A 10 13.80 -5.94 -4.12
N ASP A 11 14.93 -6.62 -4.22
CA ASP A 11 15.91 -6.40 -5.30
C ASP A 11 15.27 -6.72 -6.66
N THR A 12 14.44 -7.77 -6.72
CA THR A 12 13.66 -8.10 -7.92
C THR A 12 12.66 -7.00 -8.23
N LEU A 13 11.82 -6.60 -7.26
CA LEU A 13 10.83 -5.53 -7.42
C LEU A 13 11.48 -4.22 -7.86
N ASN A 14 12.58 -3.83 -7.23
CA ASN A 14 13.29 -2.58 -7.51
C ASN A 14 13.92 -2.58 -8.91
N GLY A 15 14.29 -3.74 -9.42
CA GLY A 15 14.81 -3.94 -10.78
C GLY A 15 13.75 -3.95 -11.87
N LEU A 16 12.44 -3.91 -11.54
CA LEU A 16 11.37 -3.94 -12.53
C LEU A 16 11.18 -2.56 -13.16
N HIS A 17 11.48 -2.45 -14.45
CA HIS A 17 11.33 -1.19 -15.20
C HIS A 17 10.64 -1.40 -16.56
N GLU A 18 10.42 -2.64 -16.98
CA GLU A 18 9.95 -2.99 -18.32
C GLU A 18 8.82 -4.01 -18.27
N ASN A 19 8.29 -4.42 -19.39
CA ASN A 19 7.22 -5.37 -19.66
C ASN A 19 6.47 -5.97 -18.43
N PRO A 20 5.21 -5.56 -18.16
CA PRO A 20 4.48 -5.99 -16.95
C PRO A 20 4.38 -7.51 -16.77
N GLN A 21 4.24 -8.27 -17.85
CA GLN A 21 4.12 -9.74 -17.76
C GLN A 21 5.44 -10.40 -17.31
N GLU A 22 6.56 -9.97 -17.85
CA GLU A 22 7.88 -10.47 -17.44
C GLU A 22 8.18 -10.09 -15.97
N CYS A 23 7.75 -8.91 -15.58
CA CYS A 23 7.85 -8.46 -14.20
C CYS A 23 7.08 -9.37 -13.23
N TRP A 24 5.84 -9.73 -13.56
CA TRP A 24 5.05 -10.66 -12.78
C TRP A 24 5.69 -12.03 -12.66
N ASP A 25 6.25 -12.56 -13.74
CA ASP A 25 6.89 -13.86 -13.74
C ASP A 25 8.16 -13.85 -12.87
N LYS A 26 8.97 -12.78 -12.95
CA LYS A 26 10.14 -12.59 -12.07
C LYS A 26 9.75 -12.50 -10.61
N LEU A 27 8.71 -11.73 -10.27
CA LEU A 27 8.24 -11.61 -8.88
C LEU A 27 7.68 -12.93 -8.36
N ARG A 28 6.91 -13.67 -9.16
CA ARG A 28 6.38 -14.99 -8.79
C ARG A 28 7.47 -16.00 -8.49
N ALA A 29 8.59 -15.94 -9.21
CA ALA A 29 9.73 -16.85 -9.01
C ALA A 29 10.38 -16.69 -7.62
N VAL A 30 10.34 -15.49 -7.04
CA VAL A 30 10.95 -15.17 -5.73
C VAL A 30 9.91 -14.97 -4.61
N TYR A 31 8.64 -14.90 -4.96
CA TYR A 31 7.57 -14.67 -4.00
C TYR A 31 7.26 -15.92 -3.20
N LYS A 32 7.36 -15.79 -1.88
CA LYS A 32 7.00 -16.84 -0.92
C LYS A 32 5.84 -16.35 -0.07
N PRO A 33 4.58 -16.62 -0.47
CA PRO A 33 3.43 -16.20 0.29
C PRO A 33 3.43 -16.85 1.68
N PRO A 34 3.00 -16.15 2.73
CA PRO A 34 2.81 -16.73 4.04
C PRO A 34 1.59 -17.65 4.02
N GLU A 35 1.64 -18.78 4.74
CA GLU A 35 0.48 -19.66 4.94
C GLU A 35 -0.54 -19.05 5.90
N MET A 36 -0.07 -18.13 6.75
CA MET A 36 -0.86 -17.46 7.76
C MET A 36 -0.48 -15.98 7.80
N LEU A 37 -1.47 -15.12 7.98
CA LEU A 37 -1.29 -13.72 8.31
C LEU A 37 -2.03 -13.39 9.59
N CYS A 38 -1.52 -12.44 10.35
CA CYS A 38 -2.16 -11.98 11.56
C CYS A 38 -2.19 -10.46 11.67
N ARG A 39 -3.16 -9.95 12.41
CA ARG A 39 -3.36 -8.53 12.62
C ARG A 39 -3.69 -8.22 14.06
N PHE A 40 -2.83 -7.43 14.70
CA PHE A 40 -2.95 -7.00 16.09
C PHE A 40 -3.88 -5.81 16.22
N ARG A 41 -4.69 -5.78 17.28
CA ARG A 41 -5.68 -4.72 17.55
C ARG A 41 -5.86 -4.44 19.03
N SER A 42 -5.98 -3.16 19.38
CA SER A 42 -6.56 -2.73 20.64
C SER A 42 -8.07 -2.96 20.65
N VAL A 43 -8.66 -3.09 21.84
CA VAL A 43 -10.12 -3.23 21.98
C VAL A 43 -10.77 -1.85 21.96
N ASN A 44 -11.59 -1.59 20.95
CA ASN A 44 -12.42 -0.38 20.85
C ASN A 44 -13.62 -0.64 19.93
N LYS A 45 -14.57 0.29 19.89
CA LYS A 45 -15.79 0.16 19.10
C LYS A 45 -15.52 -0.19 17.63
N ASN A 46 -14.53 0.47 17.00
CA ASN A 46 -14.25 0.28 15.58
C ASN A 46 -13.64 -1.10 15.31
N THR A 47 -12.72 -1.55 16.16
CA THR A 47 -12.05 -2.86 16.00
C THR A 47 -13.00 -4.01 16.26
N LEU A 48 -13.91 -3.87 17.25
CA LEU A 48 -14.97 -4.86 17.51
C LEU A 48 -15.96 -4.94 16.35
N GLN A 49 -16.39 -3.80 15.79
CA GLN A 49 -17.27 -3.78 14.63
C GLN A 49 -16.59 -4.43 13.41
N GLN A 50 -15.31 -4.11 13.14
CA GLN A 50 -14.56 -4.73 12.05
C GLN A 50 -14.47 -6.26 12.23
N LEU A 51 -14.25 -6.74 13.45
CA LEU A 51 -14.25 -8.16 13.77
C LEU A 51 -15.61 -8.80 13.49
N GLN A 52 -16.71 -8.22 13.99
CA GLN A 52 -18.07 -8.73 13.80
C GLN A 52 -18.48 -8.81 12.33
N GLU A 53 -18.07 -7.82 11.51
CA GLU A 53 -18.40 -7.72 10.10
C GLU A 53 -17.40 -8.49 9.20
N ASN A 54 -16.35 -9.08 9.76
CA ASN A 54 -15.20 -9.65 9.03
C ASN A 54 -14.62 -8.64 8.02
N LYS A 55 -14.57 -7.35 8.36
CA LYS A 55 -14.27 -6.26 7.44
C LYS A 55 -12.95 -5.57 7.78
N LEU A 56 -12.09 -5.43 6.79
CA LEU A 56 -10.83 -4.71 6.91
C LEU A 56 -10.83 -3.49 6.00
N PHE A 57 -10.39 -2.35 6.53
CA PHE A 57 -10.26 -1.11 5.76
C PHE A 57 -8.80 -0.86 5.42
N PHE A 58 -8.57 -0.46 4.18
CA PHE A 58 -7.28 0.06 3.77
C PHE A 58 -7.08 1.46 4.36
N SER A 59 -5.91 1.71 4.88
CA SER A 59 -5.49 3.03 5.36
C SER A 59 -4.56 3.66 4.34
N SER A 60 -4.73 4.95 4.07
CA SER A 60 -3.75 5.71 3.29
C SER A 60 -2.50 5.99 4.11
N ALA A 61 -1.35 6.05 3.46
CA ALA A 61 -0.06 6.18 4.14
C ALA A 61 0.11 7.51 4.91
N ASP A 62 -0.61 8.57 4.54
CA ASP A 62 -0.64 9.84 5.28
C ASP A 62 -1.35 9.75 6.64
N ARG A 63 -2.02 8.62 6.92
CA ARG A 63 -2.73 8.33 8.19
C ARG A 63 -2.03 7.27 9.04
N TYR A 64 -0.84 6.85 8.67
CA TYR A 64 -0.06 5.94 9.51
C TYR A 64 0.45 6.66 10.75
N ASP A 65 0.56 5.92 11.86
CA ASP A 65 1.03 6.45 13.14
C ASP A 65 2.47 6.97 13.05
N ASP A 66 3.31 6.34 12.23
CA ASP A 66 4.64 6.81 11.89
C ASP A 66 4.59 7.67 10.62
N PRO A 67 4.83 9.00 10.70
CA PRO A 67 4.84 9.88 9.53
C PRO A 67 6.00 9.58 8.57
N PHE A 68 6.99 8.77 9.00
CA PHE A 68 8.11 8.30 8.19
C PHE A 68 7.93 6.87 7.68
N ASP A 69 6.80 6.25 7.95
CA ASP A 69 6.41 5.02 7.26
C ASP A 69 6.35 5.28 5.75
N THR A 70 6.52 4.23 4.93
CA THR A 70 6.84 4.44 3.51
C THR A 70 8.13 5.25 3.38
N TYR A 71 9.27 4.55 3.59
CA TYR A 71 10.58 5.17 3.78
C TYR A 71 11.19 5.65 2.46
N PHE A 72 10.64 6.74 1.90
CA PHE A 72 11.07 7.35 0.64
C PHE A 72 11.49 8.81 0.81
N TYR A 73 12.14 9.35 -0.22
CA TYR A 73 12.39 10.80 -0.35
C TYR A 73 11.93 11.31 -1.72
N ILE A 74 11.79 12.62 -1.84
CA ILE A 74 11.48 13.33 -3.08
C ILE A 74 12.53 14.43 -3.25
N ASP A 75 13.19 14.43 -4.40
CA ASP A 75 14.07 15.52 -4.80
C ASP A 75 13.23 16.69 -5.35
N TYR A 76 12.93 17.62 -4.48
CA TYR A 76 12.11 18.79 -4.83
C TYR A 76 12.75 19.69 -5.90
N ALA A 77 14.08 19.69 -6.04
CA ALA A 77 14.74 20.42 -7.11
C ALA A 77 14.43 19.83 -8.49
N LYS A 78 14.45 18.50 -8.59
CA LYS A 78 14.05 17.77 -9.81
C LYS A 78 12.56 17.94 -10.10
N VAL A 79 11.69 17.88 -9.09
CA VAL A 79 10.24 18.12 -9.26
C VAL A 79 10.01 19.53 -9.82
N ARG A 80 10.67 20.54 -9.26
CA ARG A 80 10.58 21.92 -9.75
C ARG A 80 11.09 22.05 -11.18
N SER A 81 12.19 21.38 -11.52
CA SER A 81 12.72 21.36 -12.89
C SER A 81 11.72 20.73 -13.86
N GLY A 82 11.06 19.64 -13.46
CA GLY A 82 9.98 19.02 -14.24
C GLY A 82 8.80 19.98 -14.49
N ILE A 83 8.35 20.70 -13.46
CA ILE A 83 7.31 21.74 -13.58
C ILE A 83 7.75 22.83 -14.54
N ASN A 84 9.00 23.31 -14.47
CA ASN A 84 9.52 24.32 -15.37
C ASN A 84 9.59 23.81 -16.81
N SER A 85 9.91 22.53 -17.03
CA SER A 85 9.86 21.90 -18.34
C SER A 85 8.43 21.85 -18.89
N LEU A 86 7.43 21.53 -18.06
CA LEU A 86 6.02 21.57 -18.44
C LEU A 86 5.58 23.00 -18.81
N LYS A 87 6.00 24.02 -18.04
CA LYS A 87 5.73 25.43 -18.38
C LYS A 87 6.34 25.81 -19.73
N ALA A 88 7.58 25.43 -19.99
CA ALA A 88 8.23 25.67 -21.28
C ALA A 88 7.47 25.02 -22.44
N LEU A 89 6.94 23.78 -22.23
CA LEU A 89 6.12 23.08 -23.22
C LEU A 89 4.83 23.85 -23.55
N VAL A 90 4.15 24.40 -22.54
CA VAL A 90 2.90 25.16 -22.71
C VAL A 90 3.11 26.41 -23.54
N HIS A 91 4.27 27.05 -23.46
CA HIS A 91 4.61 28.25 -24.22
C HIS A 91 5.25 27.96 -25.58
N THR A 92 5.41 26.70 -25.96
CA THR A 92 6.06 26.29 -27.19
C THR A 92 5.00 25.95 -28.24
N GLU A 93 5.11 26.52 -29.41
CA GLU A 93 4.21 26.28 -30.56
C GLU A 93 4.80 25.25 -31.58
N SER A 94 6.07 24.90 -31.43
CA SER A 94 6.75 23.98 -32.34
C SER A 94 6.72 22.56 -31.87
N PRO A 95 6.11 21.62 -32.65
CA PRO A 95 6.13 20.17 -32.33
C PRO A 95 7.54 19.62 -32.13
N GLN A 96 8.52 20.12 -32.90
CA GLN A 96 9.91 19.67 -32.83
C GLN A 96 10.57 20.06 -31.49
N GLN A 97 10.28 21.25 -30.98
CA GLN A 97 10.78 21.66 -29.67
C GLN A 97 10.15 20.84 -28.54
N ILE A 98 8.86 20.51 -28.64
CA ILE A 98 8.18 19.64 -27.68
C ILE A 98 8.77 18.24 -27.71
N ALA A 99 8.96 17.66 -28.90
CA ALA A 99 9.60 16.38 -29.06
C ALA A 99 10.99 16.36 -28.38
N SER A 100 11.81 17.40 -28.62
CA SER A 100 13.13 17.52 -27.99
C SER A 100 13.10 17.62 -26.47
N ILE A 101 12.10 18.33 -25.89
CA ILE A 101 11.95 18.43 -24.42
C ILE A 101 11.50 17.07 -23.85
N LEU A 102 10.57 16.40 -24.52
CA LEU A 102 10.05 15.10 -24.08
C LEU A 102 11.13 14.02 -24.19
N GLU A 103 11.91 13.99 -25.27
CA GLU A 103 13.04 13.05 -25.44
C GLU A 103 14.09 13.22 -24.34
N LYS A 104 14.41 14.47 -23.96
CA LYS A 104 15.31 14.75 -22.80
C LYS A 104 14.77 14.23 -21.46
N ASN A 105 13.45 14.03 -21.36
CA ASN A 105 12.78 13.47 -20.19
C ASN A 105 12.43 11.97 -20.37
N GLY A 106 12.99 11.29 -21.36
CA GLY A 106 12.87 9.85 -21.55
C GLY A 106 11.69 9.37 -22.40
N PHE A 107 10.97 10.31 -23.07
CA PHE A 107 9.88 9.96 -23.99
C PHE A 107 10.45 9.78 -25.40
N GLN A 108 10.17 8.63 -26.03
CA GLN A 108 10.62 8.32 -27.39
C GLN A 108 9.44 7.98 -28.30
N HIS A 109 9.58 8.21 -29.61
CA HIS A 109 8.61 7.80 -30.65
C HIS A 109 7.22 8.42 -30.56
N LEU A 110 7.15 9.72 -30.30
CA LEU A 110 5.88 10.47 -30.30
C LEU A 110 5.56 10.91 -31.73
N ASP A 111 4.34 10.62 -32.21
CA ASP A 111 3.85 11.11 -33.48
C ASP A 111 3.42 12.58 -33.43
N ASN A 112 3.36 13.25 -34.60
CA ASN A 112 3.04 14.66 -34.69
C ASN A 112 1.59 14.97 -34.24
N ASP A 113 0.64 14.07 -34.48
CA ASP A 113 -0.77 14.28 -34.13
C ASP A 113 -0.92 14.27 -32.60
N PHE A 114 -0.19 13.36 -31.94
CA PHE A 114 -0.10 13.34 -30.48
C PHE A 114 0.51 14.61 -29.92
N LEU A 115 1.64 15.08 -30.50
CA LEU A 115 2.31 16.31 -30.07
C LEU A 115 1.40 17.53 -30.22
N MET A 116 0.66 17.65 -31.34
CA MET A 116 -0.28 18.73 -31.56
C MET A 116 -1.46 18.69 -30.58
N SER A 117 -2.04 17.51 -30.35
CA SER A 117 -3.11 17.33 -29.38
C SER A 117 -2.65 17.68 -27.96
N MET A 118 -1.40 17.41 -27.63
CA MET A 118 -0.78 17.74 -26.35
C MET A 118 -0.58 19.25 -26.19
N ILE A 119 -0.14 19.97 -27.25
CA ILE A 119 -0.01 21.43 -27.25
C ILE A 119 -1.35 22.08 -26.94
N GLU A 120 -2.39 21.69 -27.66
CA GLU A 120 -3.72 22.27 -27.51
C GLU A 120 -4.28 22.05 -26.08
N SER A 121 -4.09 20.88 -25.54
CA SER A 121 -4.53 20.56 -24.17
C SER A 121 -3.68 21.24 -23.10
N LEU A 122 -2.37 21.41 -23.32
CA LEU A 122 -1.50 22.16 -22.40
C LEU A 122 -1.84 23.63 -22.37
N LYS A 123 -2.25 24.24 -23.52
CA LYS A 123 -2.75 25.62 -23.56
C LYS A 123 -3.99 25.79 -22.67
N GLN A 124 -4.87 24.81 -22.61
CA GLN A 124 -6.05 24.83 -21.74
C GLN A 124 -5.70 24.66 -20.24
N THR A 125 -4.57 24.04 -19.91
CA THR A 125 -4.11 23.84 -18.53
C THR A 125 -3.17 24.94 -18.02
N SER A 126 -2.71 25.83 -18.88
CA SER A 126 -1.80 26.93 -18.54
C SER A 126 -2.20 27.74 -17.29
N PRO A 127 -3.50 28.03 -17.03
CA PRO A 127 -3.92 28.76 -15.85
C PRO A 127 -3.60 28.11 -14.52
N ASN A 128 -3.46 26.77 -14.48
CA ASN A 128 -3.27 26.00 -13.25
C ASN A 128 -1.78 25.79 -12.88
N LEU A 129 -0.83 26.13 -13.77
CA LEU A 129 0.60 25.95 -13.54
C LEU A 129 1.18 26.75 -12.36
N PRO A 130 0.74 27.99 -12.05
CA PRO A 130 1.21 28.72 -10.88
C PRO A 130 0.85 28.06 -9.55
N GLU A 131 -0.28 27.32 -9.47
CA GLU A 131 -0.69 26.62 -8.28
C GLU A 131 0.20 25.42 -7.97
N MET A 132 0.77 24.77 -8.99
CA MET A 132 1.70 23.65 -8.81
C MET A 132 2.96 24.06 -8.03
N GLU A 133 3.44 25.28 -8.16
CA GLU A 133 4.63 25.75 -7.43
C GLU A 133 4.33 26.01 -5.95
N LYS A 134 3.12 26.47 -5.64
CA LYS A 134 2.70 26.71 -4.25
C LYS A 134 2.58 25.42 -3.44
N ASP A 135 2.25 24.32 -4.10
CA ASP A 135 1.93 23.05 -3.47
C ASP A 135 3.13 22.08 -3.33
N LEU A 136 4.35 22.49 -3.66
CA LEU A 136 5.51 21.61 -3.57
C LEU A 136 5.74 21.03 -2.16
N SER A 137 5.42 21.82 -1.11
CA SER A 137 5.51 21.33 0.28
C SER A 137 4.56 20.19 0.59
N GLU A 138 3.47 20.04 -0.16
CA GLU A 138 2.45 19.01 0.03
C GLU A 138 2.62 17.78 -0.87
N VAL A 139 3.59 17.81 -1.81
CA VAL A 139 3.79 16.70 -2.78
C VAL A 139 3.95 15.35 -2.06
N ARG A 140 4.74 15.30 -0.98
CA ARG A 140 4.90 14.07 -0.20
C ARG A 140 3.57 13.55 0.33
N LYS A 141 2.75 14.43 0.91
CA LYS A 141 1.43 14.08 1.43
C LYS A 141 0.49 13.60 0.33
N LYS A 142 0.50 14.27 -0.83
CA LYS A 142 -0.29 13.85 -2.01
C LYS A 142 0.12 12.46 -2.49
N VAL A 143 1.42 12.15 -2.51
CA VAL A 143 1.91 10.79 -2.79
C VAL A 143 1.37 9.80 -1.75
N GLN A 144 1.55 10.07 -0.45
CA GLN A 144 1.08 9.19 0.61
C GLN A 144 -0.43 8.96 0.60
N GLN A 145 -1.23 9.95 0.20
CA GLN A 145 -2.69 9.83 0.07
C GLN A 145 -3.14 8.86 -1.03
N GLN A 146 -2.27 8.50 -1.95
CA GLN A 146 -2.55 7.53 -3.00
C GLN A 146 -2.13 6.10 -2.65
N LEU A 147 -1.37 5.95 -1.57
CA LEU A 147 -0.84 4.66 -1.13
C LEU A 147 -1.78 4.06 -0.07
N PHE A 148 -2.59 3.11 -0.47
CA PHE A 148 -3.52 2.43 0.43
C PHE A 148 -3.07 1.02 0.72
N SER A 149 -2.96 0.65 2.01
CA SER A 149 -2.64 -0.72 2.40
C SER A 149 -3.36 -1.18 3.67
N ILE A 150 -3.36 -2.51 3.85
CA ILE A 150 -3.65 -3.21 5.10
C ILE A 150 -2.36 -3.89 5.54
N CYS A 151 -1.93 -3.60 6.77
CA CYS A 151 -0.72 -4.17 7.34
C CYS A 151 -1.03 -5.44 8.13
N PHE A 152 -0.21 -6.46 7.93
CA PHE A 152 -0.24 -7.76 8.60
C PHE A 152 1.17 -8.14 9.09
N CYS A 153 1.25 -9.23 9.85
CA CYS A 153 2.45 -9.92 10.23
C CYS A 153 2.27 -11.42 9.97
N ASP A 154 3.36 -12.17 9.84
CA ASP A 154 3.32 -13.64 9.69
C ASP A 154 3.60 -14.39 11.00
N ASP A 155 3.65 -13.68 12.14
CA ASP A 155 3.87 -14.26 13.47
C ASP A 155 2.87 -13.68 14.50
N PRO A 156 1.89 -14.49 14.99
CA PRO A 156 0.92 -14.05 16.00
C PRO A 156 1.53 -13.87 17.41
N LEU A 157 2.76 -14.32 17.63
CA LEU A 157 3.49 -14.18 18.89
C LEU A 157 4.49 -13.02 18.89
N ASN A 158 4.49 -12.19 17.84
CA ASN A 158 5.41 -11.04 17.71
C ASN A 158 5.22 -10.03 18.87
N GLU A 159 6.16 -10.04 19.82
CA GLU A 159 6.11 -9.21 21.04
C GLU A 159 6.05 -7.70 20.71
N SER A 160 6.81 -7.26 19.69
CA SER A 160 6.82 -5.85 19.27
C SER A 160 5.42 -5.37 18.86
N LEU A 161 4.66 -6.22 18.16
CA LEU A 161 3.31 -5.87 17.70
C LEU A 161 2.27 -5.99 18.82
N TRP A 162 2.45 -6.91 19.76
CA TRP A 162 1.64 -6.96 20.99
C TRP A 162 1.78 -5.68 21.81
N LEU A 163 2.99 -5.12 21.89
CA LEU A 163 3.22 -3.85 22.58
C LEU A 163 2.62 -2.67 21.81
N LYS A 164 2.88 -2.59 20.49
CA LYS A 164 2.54 -1.41 19.68
C LYS A 164 1.06 -1.32 19.30
N TYR A 165 0.44 -2.45 18.91
CA TYR A 165 -0.88 -2.46 18.27
C TYR A 165 -1.95 -3.20 19.04
N ALA A 166 -1.58 -3.97 20.08
CA ALA A 166 -2.50 -4.66 20.96
C ALA A 166 -2.50 -4.08 22.37
N ASP A 167 -2.30 -2.76 22.50
CA ASP A 167 -2.38 -2.01 23.75
C ASP A 167 -1.61 -2.68 24.89
N ASN A 168 -0.29 -2.85 24.75
CA ASN A 168 0.57 -3.49 25.74
C ASN A 168 0.06 -4.88 26.19
N HIS A 169 -0.29 -5.75 25.25
CA HIS A 169 -0.82 -7.09 25.49
C HIS A 169 -2.25 -7.14 26.07
N SER A 170 -3.01 -6.04 26.13
CA SER A 170 -4.41 -6.04 26.53
C SER A 170 -5.39 -6.21 25.37
N GLY A 171 -4.93 -6.07 24.13
CA GLY A 171 -5.72 -6.24 22.93
C GLY A 171 -5.83 -7.69 22.45
N PHE A 172 -6.07 -7.87 21.16
CA PHE A 172 -6.22 -9.18 20.53
C PHE A 172 -5.52 -9.24 19.16
N VAL A 173 -5.28 -10.45 18.68
CA VAL A 173 -4.79 -10.72 17.34
C VAL A 173 -5.82 -11.54 16.56
N MET A 174 -6.08 -11.14 15.32
CA MET A 174 -6.85 -11.90 14.32
C MET A 174 -5.88 -12.69 13.45
N VAL A 175 -6.11 -13.98 13.28
CA VAL A 175 -5.28 -14.89 12.47
C VAL A 175 -6.08 -15.30 11.24
N TYR A 176 -5.47 -15.25 10.08
CA TYR A 176 -6.07 -15.54 8.78
C TYR A 176 -5.33 -16.69 8.13
N ASP A 177 -6.07 -17.70 7.68
CA ASP A 177 -5.52 -18.81 6.88
C ASP A 177 -5.41 -18.36 5.42
N MET A 178 -4.19 -18.23 4.92
CA MET A 178 -3.93 -17.80 3.55
C MET A 178 -3.99 -18.93 2.52
N LEU A 179 -4.14 -20.16 2.99
CA LEU A 179 -4.37 -21.34 2.15
C LEU A 179 -5.85 -21.51 1.81
N ASP A 180 -6.75 -20.87 2.58
CA ASP A 180 -8.18 -20.84 2.28
C ASP A 180 -8.43 -20.01 1.01
N PRO A 181 -8.96 -20.60 -0.09
CA PRO A 181 -9.24 -19.88 -1.32
C PRO A 181 -10.30 -18.78 -1.15
N ASP A 182 -11.17 -18.91 -0.15
CA ASP A 182 -12.29 -18.00 0.13
C ASP A 182 -11.97 -16.97 1.23
N VAL A 183 -10.71 -16.90 1.67
CA VAL A 183 -10.28 -15.96 2.72
C VAL A 183 -10.59 -14.50 2.38
N PHE A 184 -10.62 -14.15 1.08
CA PHE A 184 -10.88 -12.81 0.60
C PHE A 184 -12.19 -12.70 -0.13
N GLN A 185 -13.00 -11.70 0.24
CA GLN A 185 -14.23 -11.34 -0.45
C GLN A 185 -14.31 -9.83 -0.65
N CYS A 186 -15.07 -9.39 -1.68
CA CYS A 186 -15.33 -7.97 -1.88
C CYS A 186 -16.00 -7.37 -0.64
N GLY A 187 -15.49 -6.25 -0.14
CA GLY A 187 -16.05 -5.56 1.02
C GLY A 187 -17.30 -4.73 0.74
N ARG A 188 -17.73 -4.60 -0.53
CA ARG A 188 -18.92 -3.87 -0.94
C ARG A 188 -20.13 -4.80 -1.01
N GLU A 189 -21.30 -4.30 -0.60
CA GLU A 189 -22.56 -5.06 -0.61
C GLU A 189 -23.16 -5.19 -2.01
N ALA A 190 -22.91 -4.24 -2.92
CA ALA A 190 -23.34 -4.31 -4.30
C ALA A 190 -22.29 -5.01 -5.17
N HIS A 191 -22.72 -5.81 -6.15
CA HIS A 191 -21.84 -6.37 -7.17
C HIS A 191 -21.04 -5.24 -7.84
N CYS A 192 -19.81 -5.09 -7.43
CA CYS A 192 -18.90 -4.14 -8.03
C CYS A 192 -18.27 -4.80 -9.27
N GLY A 193 -18.85 -4.55 -10.46
CA GLY A 193 -18.31 -5.05 -11.73
C GLY A 193 -16.84 -4.65 -12.00
N ASN A 194 -16.33 -3.66 -11.27
CA ASN A 194 -14.96 -3.17 -11.35
C ASN A 194 -14.07 -3.67 -10.20
N CYS A 195 -14.57 -4.57 -9.34
CA CYS A 195 -13.77 -5.07 -8.24
C CYS A 195 -12.82 -6.16 -8.70
N PHE A 196 -11.59 -5.79 -8.99
CA PHE A 196 -10.51 -6.72 -9.33
C PHE A 196 -10.24 -7.76 -8.23
N MET A 197 -10.75 -7.56 -7.02
CA MET A 197 -10.57 -8.49 -5.91
C MET A 197 -11.27 -9.84 -6.10
N ASN A 198 -12.25 -9.94 -6.98
CA ASN A 198 -12.84 -11.21 -7.37
C ASN A 198 -12.01 -11.99 -8.41
N GLN A 199 -11.04 -11.34 -9.04
CA GLN A 199 -10.22 -11.93 -10.11
C GLN A 199 -8.73 -12.00 -9.78
N ILE A 200 -8.28 -11.21 -8.79
CA ILE A 200 -6.87 -11.11 -8.42
C ILE A 200 -6.74 -11.61 -6.99
N LYS A 201 -5.93 -12.65 -6.78
CA LYS A 201 -5.44 -12.96 -5.43
C LYS A 201 -4.87 -11.66 -4.87
N PRO A 202 -5.31 -11.22 -3.68
CA PRO A 202 -4.89 -9.94 -3.15
C PRO A 202 -3.36 -9.90 -3.09
N ASN A 203 -2.83 -8.80 -3.59
CA ASN A 203 -1.40 -8.56 -3.62
C ASN A 203 -0.91 -8.28 -2.20
N VAL A 204 -0.50 -9.33 -1.52
CA VAL A 204 0.11 -9.25 -0.19
C VAL A 204 1.61 -9.44 -0.36
N TYR A 205 2.37 -8.42 -0.06
CA TYR A 205 3.81 -8.40 -0.28
C TYR A 205 4.59 -8.17 1.01
N PRO A 206 5.81 -8.74 1.12
CA PRO A 206 6.67 -8.51 2.27
C PRO A 206 7.23 -7.08 2.25
N VAL A 207 7.25 -6.43 3.41
CA VAL A 207 7.92 -5.14 3.57
C VAL A 207 9.43 -5.35 3.64
N TYR A 208 10.18 -4.53 2.91
CA TYR A 208 11.63 -4.46 2.97
C TYR A 208 12.09 -3.38 3.95
N TYR A 209 13.08 -3.69 4.76
CA TYR A 209 13.62 -2.80 5.77
C TYR A 209 15.00 -2.29 5.36
N SER A 210 15.14 -0.96 5.28
CA SER A 210 16.34 -0.32 4.73
C SER A 210 16.78 0.88 5.57
N ASP A 211 18.08 1.13 5.58
CA ASP A 211 18.67 2.39 6.08
C ASP A 211 18.72 3.44 4.96
N VAL A 212 18.48 3.04 3.71
CA VAL A 212 18.47 3.93 2.54
C VAL A 212 17.03 4.16 2.09
N LYS A 213 16.66 5.43 1.91
CA LYS A 213 15.32 5.81 1.40
C LYS A 213 15.20 5.48 -0.08
N TYR A 214 14.00 5.07 -0.48
CA TYR A 214 13.64 4.94 -1.90
C TYR A 214 13.47 6.33 -2.54
N ASP A 215 13.98 6.51 -3.77
CA ASP A 215 13.80 7.75 -4.54
C ASP A 215 12.43 7.72 -5.28
N ALA A 216 11.44 8.37 -4.70
CA ALA A 216 10.10 8.49 -5.27
C ALA A 216 9.92 9.74 -6.14
N THR A 217 11.00 10.41 -6.53
CA THR A 217 10.93 11.67 -7.29
C THR A 217 10.20 11.51 -8.62
N ARG A 218 10.46 10.41 -9.35
CA ARG A 218 9.80 10.10 -10.61
C ARG A 218 8.28 9.96 -10.44
N TYR A 219 7.86 9.21 -9.43
CA TYR A 219 6.44 9.05 -9.11
C TYR A 219 5.80 10.37 -8.71
N ALA A 220 6.49 11.19 -7.89
CA ALA A 220 6.01 12.50 -7.49
C ALA A 220 5.82 13.45 -8.68
N ILE A 221 6.74 13.45 -9.65
CA ILE A 221 6.60 14.22 -10.90
C ILE A 221 5.37 13.72 -11.68
N GLY A 222 5.22 12.40 -11.82
CA GLY A 222 4.06 11.81 -12.48
C GLY A 222 2.74 12.20 -11.85
N VAL A 223 2.62 12.09 -10.52
CA VAL A 223 1.42 12.51 -9.76
C VAL A 223 1.09 13.98 -9.98
N GLN A 224 2.10 14.86 -9.97
CA GLN A 224 1.88 16.28 -10.24
C GLN A 224 1.46 16.53 -11.69
N ALA A 225 2.10 15.89 -12.65
CA ALA A 225 1.72 16.00 -14.06
C ALA A 225 0.28 15.50 -14.29
N PHE A 226 -0.08 14.35 -13.73
CA PHE A 226 -1.43 13.80 -13.85
C PHE A 226 -2.51 14.69 -13.24
N ASN A 227 -2.22 15.42 -12.17
CA ASN A 227 -3.19 16.33 -11.54
C ASN A 227 -3.52 17.56 -12.40
N VAL A 228 -2.61 17.95 -13.29
CA VAL A 228 -2.73 19.17 -14.11
C VAL A 228 -3.16 18.88 -15.54
N LEU A 229 -2.82 17.71 -16.07
CA LEU A 229 -3.10 17.33 -17.44
C LEU A 229 -4.58 16.96 -17.65
N PRO A 230 -5.19 17.34 -18.78
CA PRO A 230 -6.54 16.91 -19.15
C PRO A 230 -6.66 15.38 -19.23
N PRO A 231 -7.86 14.82 -18.97
CA PRO A 231 -8.09 13.37 -18.96
C PRO A 231 -7.59 12.64 -20.22
N LEU A 232 -7.83 13.21 -21.39
CA LEU A 232 -7.43 12.63 -22.67
C LEU A 232 -5.91 12.47 -22.81
N ILE A 233 -5.15 13.44 -22.26
CA ILE A 233 -3.67 13.37 -22.27
C ILE A 233 -3.18 12.43 -21.20
N ARG A 234 -3.83 12.38 -20.03
CA ARG A 234 -3.49 11.40 -18.98
C ARG A 234 -3.55 9.98 -19.53
N GLU A 235 -4.61 9.65 -20.27
CA GLU A 235 -4.80 8.33 -20.86
C GLU A 235 -3.69 8.01 -21.87
N LYS A 236 -3.36 8.93 -22.75
CA LYS A 236 -2.28 8.75 -23.73
C LYS A 236 -0.89 8.71 -23.10
N LEU A 237 -0.62 9.55 -22.09
CA LEU A 237 0.67 9.57 -21.39
C LEU A 237 0.85 8.40 -20.43
N SER A 238 -0.22 7.78 -19.94
CA SER A 238 -0.11 6.60 -19.07
C SER A 238 0.66 5.45 -19.71
N GLY A 239 0.60 5.33 -21.05
CA GLY A 239 1.40 4.36 -21.80
C GLY A 239 2.90 4.73 -21.93
N PHE A 240 3.27 6.00 -21.73
CA PHE A 240 4.66 6.48 -21.89
C PHE A 240 5.34 6.77 -20.54
N ILE A 241 4.57 7.20 -19.54
CA ILE A 241 5.07 7.37 -18.17
C ILE A 241 4.91 6.02 -17.48
N ASN A 242 5.88 5.14 -17.66
CA ASN A 242 5.89 3.89 -16.91
C ASN A 242 6.13 4.19 -15.43
N LEU A 243 5.03 4.31 -14.68
CA LEU A 243 4.98 4.40 -13.22
C LEU A 243 4.63 3.03 -12.60
N ASP A 244 4.67 1.98 -13.40
CA ASP A 244 4.41 0.63 -12.95
C ASP A 244 5.36 0.27 -11.81
N TRP A 245 4.81 -0.38 -10.79
CA TRP A 245 5.53 -0.78 -9.58
C TRP A 245 6.02 0.35 -8.65
N GLU A 246 5.83 1.62 -8.99
CA GLU A 246 6.26 2.71 -8.11
C GLU A 246 5.45 2.76 -6.80
N ILE A 247 4.14 2.47 -6.89
CA ILE A 247 3.25 2.36 -5.71
C ILE A 247 3.74 1.24 -4.80
N GLU A 248 4.05 0.07 -5.37
CA GLU A 248 4.56 -1.08 -4.65
C GLU A 248 5.90 -0.77 -4.00
N LYS A 249 6.84 -0.20 -4.75
CA LYS A 249 8.18 0.16 -4.24
C LYS A 249 8.09 1.16 -3.09
N ILE A 250 7.29 2.22 -3.23
CA ILE A 250 7.11 3.23 -2.18
C ILE A 250 6.39 2.64 -0.97
N SER A 251 5.39 1.77 -1.20
CA SER A 251 4.57 1.19 -0.12
C SER A 251 5.29 0.09 0.66
N LEU A 252 6.25 -0.60 0.05
CA LEU A 252 6.88 -1.79 0.62
C LEU A 252 8.26 -1.54 1.23
N ILE A 253 8.68 -0.28 1.36
CA ILE A 253 9.94 0.07 2.02
C ILE A 253 9.69 0.77 3.36
N LYS A 254 10.38 0.31 4.41
CA LYS A 254 10.29 0.85 5.77
C LYS A 254 11.69 1.01 6.37
N LYS A 255 11.84 1.92 7.34
CA LYS A 255 13.10 2.13 8.02
C LYS A 255 13.50 0.88 8.80
N LYS A 256 14.78 0.52 8.78
CA LYS A 256 15.33 -0.71 9.37
C LYS A 256 15.07 -0.88 10.87
N CYS A 257 14.92 0.22 11.63
CA CYS A 257 14.57 0.12 13.05
C CYS A 257 13.21 -0.57 13.32
N HIS A 258 12.37 -0.77 12.30
CA HIS A 258 11.09 -1.48 12.39
C HIS A 258 11.17 -2.94 11.90
N GLU A 259 12.36 -3.49 11.66
CA GLU A 259 12.55 -4.84 11.11
C GLU A 259 11.92 -5.94 11.96
N TYR A 260 11.79 -5.73 13.27
CA TYR A 260 11.13 -6.64 14.20
C TYR A 260 9.63 -6.79 13.94
N ASP A 261 8.99 -5.85 13.22
CA ASP A 261 7.55 -5.92 12.91
C ASP A 261 7.24 -7.02 11.89
N GLN A 262 8.20 -7.46 11.09
CA GLN A 262 8.08 -8.51 10.06
C GLN A 262 6.83 -8.35 9.20
N GLU A 263 6.58 -7.10 8.81
CA GLU A 263 5.33 -6.65 8.20
C GLU A 263 5.12 -7.22 6.79
N TRP A 264 3.85 -7.48 6.50
CA TRP A 264 3.32 -7.75 5.17
C TRP A 264 2.27 -6.70 4.84
N ARG A 265 2.19 -6.28 3.61
CA ARG A 265 1.18 -5.30 3.16
C ARG A 265 0.34 -5.84 2.03
N MET A 266 -0.96 -5.78 2.24
CA MET A 266 -1.92 -5.91 1.16
C MET A 266 -2.12 -4.52 0.56
N LEU A 267 -1.79 -4.36 -0.73
CA LEU A 267 -1.91 -3.09 -1.42
C LEU A 267 -3.27 -2.99 -2.12
N CYS A 268 -3.89 -1.81 -2.06
CA CYS A 268 -5.11 -1.53 -2.80
C CYS A 268 -4.75 -1.03 -4.21
N PRO A 269 -5.13 -1.77 -5.27
CA PRO A 269 -4.77 -1.39 -6.64
C PRO A 269 -5.63 -0.25 -7.19
N ILE A 270 -6.63 0.21 -6.45
CA ILE A 270 -7.64 1.17 -6.94
C ILE A 270 -7.42 2.52 -6.31
N VAL A 271 -6.99 3.49 -7.12
CA VAL A 271 -6.85 4.90 -6.73
C VAL A 271 -8.23 5.59 -6.76
N GLY A 272 -8.47 6.50 -5.81
CA GLY A 272 -9.68 7.34 -5.80
C GLY A 272 -10.89 6.75 -5.09
N LEU A 273 -10.77 5.59 -4.43
CA LEU A 273 -11.85 5.05 -3.60
C LEU A 273 -11.93 5.75 -2.25
N ASN A 274 -13.13 6.13 -1.87
CA ASN A 274 -13.39 6.58 -0.50
C ASN A 274 -13.51 5.36 0.41
N ARG A 275 -12.59 5.20 1.37
CA ARG A 275 -12.54 4.12 2.37
C ARG A 275 -12.61 2.70 1.74
N PRO A 276 -11.61 2.30 0.93
CA PRO A 276 -11.58 0.96 0.36
C PRO A 276 -11.54 -0.09 1.47
N CYS A 277 -12.28 -1.19 1.29
CA CYS A 277 -12.35 -2.27 2.26
C CYS A 277 -12.49 -3.64 1.58
N ILE A 278 -12.12 -4.68 2.31
CA ILE A 278 -12.35 -6.08 1.95
C ILE A 278 -13.05 -6.79 3.10
N LYS A 279 -13.70 -7.91 2.80
CA LYS A 279 -14.10 -8.90 3.80
C LYS A 279 -13.02 -9.96 3.87
N MET A 280 -12.57 -10.25 5.09
CA MET A 280 -11.56 -11.26 5.36
C MET A 280 -11.87 -11.89 6.70
N LYS A 281 -12.36 -13.14 6.68
CA LYS A 281 -12.77 -13.83 7.89
C LYS A 281 -11.55 -14.43 8.59
N PRO A 282 -11.28 -14.09 9.86
CA PRO A 282 -10.25 -14.76 10.63
C PRO A 282 -10.57 -16.25 10.82
N SER A 283 -9.58 -17.10 10.68
CA SER A 283 -9.67 -18.53 11.04
C SER A 283 -9.66 -18.71 12.56
N SER A 284 -8.96 -17.82 13.27
CA SER A 284 -8.94 -17.77 14.73
C SER A 284 -8.63 -16.37 15.26
N ILE A 285 -8.85 -16.19 16.56
CA ILE A 285 -8.34 -15.02 17.31
C ILE A 285 -7.55 -15.49 18.52
N ALA A 286 -6.63 -14.63 19.01
CA ALA A 286 -6.02 -14.83 20.32
C ALA A 286 -6.14 -13.55 21.16
N LEU A 287 -6.53 -13.74 22.43
CA LEU A 287 -6.67 -12.68 23.42
C LEU A 287 -5.33 -12.39 24.07
N GLY A 288 -5.03 -11.11 24.29
CA GLY A 288 -3.77 -10.69 24.88
C GLY A 288 -3.57 -11.14 26.33
N LEU A 289 -2.33 -11.33 26.72
CA LEU A 289 -1.89 -11.77 28.04
C LEU A 289 -2.47 -10.94 29.21
N ARG A 290 -2.68 -9.65 28.98
CA ARG A 290 -3.13 -8.68 29.99
C ARG A 290 -4.54 -8.17 29.73
N MET A 291 -5.32 -8.85 28.89
CA MET A 291 -6.68 -8.40 28.54
C MET A 291 -7.60 -8.40 29.76
N PRO A 292 -8.26 -7.26 30.09
CA PRO A 292 -9.25 -7.19 31.15
C PRO A 292 -10.44 -8.11 30.89
N GLU A 293 -11.03 -8.67 31.94
CA GLU A 293 -12.12 -9.64 31.80
C GLU A 293 -13.35 -9.10 31.07
N TYR A 294 -13.68 -7.83 31.24
CA TYR A 294 -14.81 -7.24 30.52
C TYR A 294 -14.53 -7.12 29.01
N GLU A 295 -13.30 -6.78 28.60
CA GLU A 295 -12.90 -6.71 27.20
C GLU A 295 -12.81 -8.10 26.57
N ARG A 296 -12.35 -9.09 27.35
CA ARG A 296 -12.35 -10.51 26.96
C ARG A 296 -13.74 -10.96 26.52
N ARG A 297 -14.77 -10.65 27.30
CA ARG A 297 -16.17 -10.97 26.96
C ARG A 297 -16.64 -10.26 25.70
N LEU A 298 -16.27 -8.99 25.50
CA LEU A 298 -16.64 -8.22 24.31
C LEU A 298 -16.02 -8.82 23.06
N VAL A 299 -14.72 -9.14 23.10
CA VAL A 299 -14.00 -9.71 21.95
C VAL A 299 -14.52 -11.11 21.61
N ILE A 300 -14.74 -11.98 22.62
CA ILE A 300 -15.32 -13.31 22.43
C ILE A 300 -16.72 -13.20 21.80
N SER A 301 -17.56 -12.30 22.32
CA SER A 301 -18.90 -12.07 21.76
C SER A 301 -18.82 -11.60 20.30
N ALA A 302 -17.95 -10.67 19.99
CA ALA A 302 -17.74 -10.18 18.63
C ALA A 302 -17.25 -11.31 17.68
N ALA A 303 -16.31 -12.15 18.14
CA ALA A 303 -15.82 -13.28 17.38
C ALA A 303 -16.93 -14.31 17.10
N LYS A 304 -17.77 -14.63 18.10
CA LYS A 304 -18.93 -15.53 17.91
C LYS A 304 -19.93 -14.98 16.88
N VAL A 305 -20.22 -13.69 16.91
CA VAL A 305 -21.06 -13.03 15.89
C VAL A 305 -20.45 -13.14 14.50
N ALA A 306 -19.13 -13.01 14.38
CA ALA A 306 -18.37 -13.19 13.13
C ALA A 306 -18.31 -14.65 12.65
N GLY A 307 -18.81 -15.61 13.46
CA GLY A 307 -18.75 -17.05 13.16
C GLY A 307 -17.33 -17.63 13.33
N ILE A 308 -16.52 -17.04 14.21
CA ILE A 308 -15.18 -17.54 14.56
C ILE A 308 -15.32 -18.46 15.76
N THR A 309 -14.93 -19.73 15.60
CA THR A 309 -15.04 -20.77 16.63
C THR A 309 -13.71 -21.03 17.34
N SER A 310 -12.58 -20.80 16.67
CA SER A 310 -11.25 -20.97 17.26
C SER A 310 -10.82 -19.73 18.02
N ILE A 311 -10.96 -19.77 19.35
CA ILE A 311 -10.59 -18.66 20.23
C ILE A 311 -9.46 -19.13 21.14
N ASN A 312 -8.38 -18.38 21.15
CA ASN A 312 -7.17 -18.67 21.90
C ASN A 312 -6.87 -17.54 22.91
N GLU A 313 -5.94 -17.79 23.80
CA GLU A 313 -5.33 -16.77 24.66
C GLU A 313 -3.81 -16.86 24.59
N ILE A 314 -3.14 -15.74 24.80
CA ILE A 314 -1.70 -15.66 24.95
C ILE A 314 -1.34 -15.92 26.39
N ILE A 315 -0.42 -16.84 26.62
CA ILE A 315 0.14 -17.15 27.93
C ILE A 315 1.67 -17.09 27.86
N ILE A 316 2.32 -17.05 29.01
CA ILE A 316 3.75 -17.29 29.14
C ILE A 316 3.92 -18.80 29.26
N GLY A 317 4.65 -19.41 28.33
CA GLY A 317 4.98 -20.83 28.34
C GLY A 317 6.17 -21.17 29.22
N ASP A 318 6.55 -22.45 29.29
CA ASP A 318 7.58 -22.99 30.17
C ASP A 318 8.99 -22.40 29.97
N ASN A 319 9.25 -21.80 28.82
CA ASN A 319 10.54 -21.18 28.49
C ASN A 319 10.50 -19.64 28.52
N ASP A 320 9.58 -19.05 29.27
CA ASP A 320 9.33 -17.61 29.34
C ASP A 320 9.02 -16.94 27.99
N ASN A 321 8.60 -17.71 26.99
CA ASN A 321 8.17 -17.22 25.69
C ASN A 321 6.64 -17.13 25.62
N LEU A 322 6.14 -16.22 24.76
CA LEU A 322 4.72 -16.18 24.45
C LEU A 322 4.29 -17.49 23.77
N THR A 323 3.15 -18.00 24.19
CA THR A 323 2.55 -19.22 23.63
C THR A 323 1.05 -19.00 23.48
N MET A 324 0.46 -19.62 22.46
CA MET A 324 -0.98 -19.55 22.20
C MET A 324 -1.65 -20.84 22.71
N ARG A 325 -2.70 -20.68 23.51
CA ARG A 325 -3.47 -21.77 24.10
C ARG A 325 -4.95 -21.64 23.76
N PRO A 326 -5.64 -22.70 23.30
CA PRO A 326 -7.09 -22.68 23.13
C PRO A 326 -7.80 -22.35 24.46
N ILE A 327 -8.85 -21.54 24.38
CA ILE A 327 -9.74 -21.31 25.49
C ILE A 327 -10.77 -22.45 25.49
N ALA A 328 -10.86 -23.18 26.60
CA ALA A 328 -11.93 -24.16 26.78
C ALA A 328 -13.28 -23.42 26.79
N GLU A 329 -14.27 -23.94 26.04
CA GLU A 329 -15.63 -23.42 26.01
C GLU A 329 -16.33 -23.47 27.37
#